data_b151799c1feb291b410ab158199d88b1
#
_entry.id   b151799c1feb291b410ab158199d88b1
#
_cell.length_a   1.000
_cell.length_b   1.000
_cell.length_c   1.000
_cell.angle_alpha   90.00
_cell.angle_beta   90.00
_cell.angle_gamma   90.00
#
_symmetry.space_group_name_H-M   'P 1'
#
loop_
_entity.id
_entity.type
_entity.pdbx_description
1 polymer ?
#
loop_
_entity_poly.entity_id
_entity_poly.type
_entity_poly.pdbx_seq_one_letter_code
_entity_poly.pdbx_strand_id
1 'polypeptide(L)'
;YLGKAYDSEKLIRLNQRLQNHQFVRLEKPPQTLFTKDSTQVYLFLQKKKSNTFDGIIGFGNNESEKFSFNGTLNLGFKNMFNGFEDVSLFWQRNPDRGQTFDLKASIPYLFQSNIGMEMQLNVFRQDSTFANVKIHPGIFYHMSSKQRIGIRGNFEISSVLDEMYTSARDFSRSGIGLWYEFQQPTDIELFLYDTKIRVEGDFLKTTYDDDLSSVSMFQYFASAEKNFRLRGNHFLNIKAESAMLNSPADLSVNELYRIGGWNSLRGFNEKSLLANFYAYAGAEYRYLVNQQAFFDVFAQYGTLQNASITIDPKFYSLGFGFNFFLPIGLMSFQISNGTQVGEQFRFKDTKIHWGIVSRF
;
A
#
# COMPACT_ATOMS: atom_id res chain seq x y z
N TYR A 1 -1.15 -6.28 -32.39
CA TYR A 1 0.04 -6.20 -33.27
C TYR A 1 -0.01 -7.24 -34.38
N LEU A 2 -0.47 -8.44 -34.10
CA LEU A 2 -0.57 -9.52 -35.10
C LEU A 2 -1.55 -9.15 -36.22
N GLY A 3 -1.18 -9.41 -37.47
CA GLY A 3 -2.00 -9.16 -38.63
C GLY A 3 -2.17 -7.68 -39.01
N LYS A 4 -1.39 -6.78 -38.41
CA LYS A 4 -1.39 -5.34 -38.75
C LYS A 4 -0.10 -4.96 -39.47
N ALA A 5 -0.16 -3.86 -40.24
CA ALA A 5 1.03 -3.31 -40.89
C ALA A 5 2.11 -2.97 -39.82
N TYR A 6 3.37 -3.18 -40.21
CA TYR A 6 4.53 -2.85 -39.35
C TYR A 6 4.55 -1.34 -39.05
N ASP A 7 4.82 -1.04 -37.79
CA ASP A 7 4.88 0.30 -37.28
C ASP A 7 5.95 0.36 -36.21
N SER A 8 7.01 1.08 -36.46
CA SER A 8 8.16 1.20 -35.56
C SER A 8 7.81 1.87 -34.22
N GLU A 9 6.90 2.86 -34.25
CA GLU A 9 6.46 3.49 -32.98
C GLU A 9 5.69 2.52 -32.09
N LYS A 10 4.86 1.65 -32.70
CA LYS A 10 4.16 0.60 -31.94
C LYS A 10 5.14 -0.41 -31.35
N LEU A 11 6.25 -0.70 -32.03
CA LEU A 11 7.29 -1.59 -31.50
C LEU A 11 8.02 -0.95 -30.33
N ILE A 12 8.33 0.34 -30.38
CA ILE A 12 8.91 1.11 -29.27
C ILE A 12 7.95 1.10 -28.07
N ARG A 13 6.65 1.33 -28.30
CA ARG A 13 5.63 1.28 -27.25
C ARG A 13 5.49 -0.12 -26.65
N LEU A 14 5.60 -1.18 -27.45
CA LEU A 14 5.61 -2.57 -26.97
C LEU A 14 6.82 -2.82 -26.07
N ASN A 15 8.00 -2.36 -26.49
CA ASN A 15 9.22 -2.45 -25.69
C ASN A 15 9.04 -1.75 -24.31
N GLN A 16 8.54 -0.52 -24.29
CA GLN A 16 8.24 0.22 -23.06
C GLN A 16 7.21 -0.50 -22.17
N ARG A 17 6.17 -1.10 -22.77
CA ARG A 17 5.18 -1.89 -22.02
C ARG A 17 5.83 -3.12 -21.36
N LEU A 18 6.67 -3.85 -22.09
CA LEU A 18 7.36 -5.04 -21.56
C LEU A 18 8.31 -4.69 -20.42
N GLN A 19 9.03 -3.57 -20.51
CA GLN A 19 9.91 -3.09 -19.43
C GLN A 19 9.16 -2.72 -18.16
N ASN A 20 7.89 -2.33 -18.26
CA ASN A 20 7.06 -2.00 -17.10
C ASN A 20 6.57 -3.24 -16.32
N HIS A 21 6.69 -4.45 -16.89
CA HIS A 21 6.32 -5.68 -16.19
C HIS A 21 7.44 -6.16 -15.29
N GLN A 22 7.12 -6.38 -14.01
CA GLN A 22 8.12 -6.74 -13.00
C GLN A 22 8.66 -8.18 -13.14
N PHE A 23 7.96 -9.04 -13.87
CA PHE A 23 8.29 -10.46 -14.02
C PHE A 23 8.97 -10.83 -15.36
N VAL A 24 9.16 -9.85 -16.26
CA VAL A 24 9.79 -10.02 -17.57
C VAL A 24 10.81 -8.92 -17.79
N ARG A 25 11.93 -9.26 -18.38
CA ARG A 25 12.89 -8.30 -18.94
C ARG A 25 13.22 -8.67 -20.38
N LEU A 26 13.51 -7.67 -21.18
CA LEU A 26 14.12 -7.86 -22.49
C LEU A 26 15.60 -8.15 -22.32
N GLU A 27 16.05 -9.26 -22.85
CA GLU A 27 17.47 -9.65 -22.87
C GLU A 27 18.26 -8.78 -23.84
N LYS A 28 17.61 -8.47 -24.99
CA LYS A 28 18.14 -7.57 -26.01
C LYS A 28 16.99 -6.86 -26.74
N PRO A 29 17.24 -5.76 -27.45
CA PRO A 29 16.23 -5.04 -28.21
C PRO A 29 15.50 -5.95 -29.20
N PRO A 30 14.19 -5.73 -29.44
CA PRO A 30 13.44 -6.45 -30.46
C PRO A 30 14.11 -6.36 -31.84
N GLN A 31 14.13 -7.46 -32.55
CA GLN A 31 14.66 -7.54 -33.92
C GLN A 31 13.52 -7.70 -34.90
N THR A 32 13.61 -7.05 -36.04
CA THR A 32 12.61 -7.13 -37.11
C THR A 32 13.22 -7.74 -38.35
N LEU A 33 12.57 -8.77 -38.88
CA LEU A 33 12.91 -9.38 -40.15
C LEU A 33 11.80 -9.07 -41.16
N PHE A 34 12.15 -8.37 -42.22
CA PHE A 34 11.26 -8.11 -43.35
C PHE A 34 11.42 -9.25 -44.37
N THR A 35 10.32 -9.97 -44.62
CA THR A 35 10.24 -10.96 -45.70
C THR A 35 9.39 -10.43 -46.83
N LYS A 36 9.31 -11.17 -47.92
CA LYS A 36 8.54 -10.76 -49.12
C LYS A 36 7.04 -10.55 -48.83
N ASP A 37 6.48 -11.38 -47.93
CA ASP A 37 5.03 -11.44 -47.70
C ASP A 37 4.65 -11.09 -46.24
N SER A 38 5.61 -10.91 -45.35
CA SER A 38 5.34 -10.63 -43.94
C SER A 38 6.50 -9.92 -43.24
N THR A 39 6.19 -9.30 -42.12
CA THR A 39 7.20 -8.77 -41.19
C THR A 39 7.16 -9.55 -39.89
N GLN A 40 8.28 -10.13 -39.52
CA GLN A 40 8.41 -10.89 -38.29
C GLN A 40 9.14 -10.06 -37.24
N VAL A 41 8.59 -10.00 -36.03
CA VAL A 41 9.22 -9.32 -34.88
C VAL A 41 9.63 -10.35 -33.85
N TYR A 42 10.91 -10.40 -33.53
CA TYR A 42 11.49 -11.30 -32.55
C TYR A 42 11.66 -10.54 -31.22
N LEU A 43 11.04 -11.06 -30.16
CA LEU A 43 11.16 -10.56 -28.81
C LEU A 43 12.01 -11.54 -27.98
N PHE A 44 13.08 -11.06 -27.39
CA PHE A 44 13.98 -11.87 -26.56
C PHE A 44 13.66 -11.59 -25.09
N LEU A 45 12.79 -12.43 -24.53
CA LEU A 45 12.27 -12.26 -23.18
C LEU A 45 12.96 -13.21 -22.21
N GLN A 46 13.34 -12.67 -21.06
CA GLN A 46 13.83 -13.46 -19.93
C GLN A 46 12.89 -13.28 -18.73
N LYS A 47 12.56 -14.39 -18.05
CA LYS A 47 11.80 -14.35 -16.80
C LYS A 47 12.62 -13.66 -15.72
N LYS A 48 12.01 -12.72 -15.00
CA LYS A 48 12.62 -12.05 -13.84
C LYS A 48 11.97 -12.58 -12.57
N LYS A 49 12.75 -12.77 -11.52
CA LYS A 49 12.22 -13.06 -10.19
C LYS A 49 11.36 -11.90 -9.71
N SER A 50 10.10 -12.14 -9.41
CA SER A 50 9.11 -11.10 -9.13
C SER A 50 8.20 -11.43 -7.96
N ASN A 51 8.23 -12.67 -7.49
CA ASN A 51 7.58 -13.02 -6.25
C ASN A 51 8.33 -12.38 -5.09
N THR A 52 7.61 -11.94 -4.09
CA THR A 52 8.18 -11.29 -2.91
C THR A 52 7.76 -12.01 -1.65
N PHE A 53 8.69 -12.10 -0.74
CA PHE A 53 8.47 -12.48 0.64
C PHE A 53 9.08 -11.39 1.52
N ASP A 54 8.27 -10.86 2.41
CA ASP A 54 8.68 -9.89 3.41
C ASP A 54 8.08 -10.31 4.75
N GLY A 55 8.89 -10.38 5.78
CA GLY A 55 8.38 -10.81 7.07
C GLY A 55 9.29 -10.42 8.22
N ILE A 56 8.64 -10.03 9.30
CA ILE A 56 9.25 -9.81 10.60
C ILE A 56 8.43 -10.59 11.62
N ILE A 57 9.12 -11.38 12.43
CA ILE A 57 8.50 -12.14 13.49
C ILE A 57 9.14 -11.72 14.80
N GLY A 58 8.33 -11.23 15.72
CA GLY A 58 8.73 -10.87 17.07
C GLY A 58 8.12 -11.84 18.10
N PHE A 59 8.89 -12.13 19.12
CA PHE A 59 8.44 -12.91 20.26
C PHE A 59 8.62 -12.07 21.51
N GLY A 60 7.65 -12.09 22.41
CA GLY A 60 7.72 -11.38 23.66
C GLY A 60 6.65 -11.87 24.64
N ASN A 61 6.74 -11.43 25.88
CA ASN A 61 5.66 -11.60 26.82
C ASN A 61 4.73 -10.38 26.73
N ASN A 62 3.42 -10.63 26.78
CA ASN A 62 2.44 -9.57 26.92
C ASN A 62 2.39 -9.08 28.39
N GLU A 63 1.57 -8.05 28.67
CA GLU A 63 1.37 -7.49 30.00
C GLU A 63 0.90 -8.52 31.06
N SER A 64 0.36 -9.67 30.60
CA SER A 64 -0.06 -10.79 31.46
C SER A 64 1.01 -11.89 31.56
N GLU A 65 2.26 -11.59 31.22
CA GLU A 65 3.40 -12.54 31.18
C GLU A 65 3.20 -13.76 30.28
N LYS A 66 2.17 -13.76 29.45
CA LYS A 66 1.93 -14.83 28.49
C LYS A 66 2.75 -14.60 27.22
N PHE A 67 3.31 -15.67 26.69
CA PHE A 67 4.01 -15.65 25.41
C PHE A 67 3.13 -15.03 24.31
N SER A 68 3.63 -13.98 23.69
CA SER A 68 2.95 -13.26 22.62
C SER A 68 3.81 -13.30 21.36
N PHE A 69 3.16 -13.64 20.27
CA PHE A 69 3.72 -13.61 18.92
C PHE A 69 3.21 -12.35 18.22
N ASN A 70 4.11 -11.53 17.72
CA ASN A 70 3.78 -10.37 16.88
C ASN A 70 4.64 -10.38 15.63
N GLY A 71 4.24 -9.60 14.62
CA GLY A 71 5.01 -9.50 13.40
C GLY A 71 4.16 -9.20 12.18
N THR A 72 4.85 -9.17 11.05
CA THR A 72 4.26 -8.98 9.73
C THR A 72 4.73 -10.08 8.80
N LEU A 73 3.85 -10.47 7.88
CA LEU A 73 4.15 -11.34 6.75
C LEU A 73 3.52 -10.72 5.51
N ASN A 74 4.30 -10.53 4.48
CA ASN A 74 3.84 -10.03 3.20
C ASN A 74 4.35 -10.94 2.09
N LEU A 75 3.43 -11.56 1.35
CA LEU A 75 3.70 -12.42 0.21
C LEU A 75 3.17 -11.76 -1.05
N GLY A 76 3.97 -11.73 -2.10
CA GLY A 76 3.54 -11.25 -3.41
C GLY A 76 3.87 -12.28 -4.48
N PHE A 77 2.88 -12.64 -5.28
CA PHE A 77 3.01 -13.59 -6.37
C PHE A 77 2.57 -12.93 -7.67
N LYS A 78 3.45 -12.95 -8.67
CA LYS A 78 3.19 -12.31 -9.95
C LYS A 78 3.28 -13.31 -11.09
N ASN A 79 2.26 -13.31 -11.95
CA ASN A 79 2.22 -14.12 -13.15
C ASN A 79 2.40 -15.62 -12.88
N MET A 80 1.76 -16.16 -11.84
CA MET A 80 1.83 -17.57 -11.48
C MET A 80 1.21 -18.48 -12.55
N PHE A 81 0.10 -18.02 -13.14
CA PHE A 81 -0.68 -18.76 -14.15
C PHE A 81 -0.47 -18.23 -15.57
N ASN A 82 0.54 -17.35 -15.78
CA ASN A 82 0.86 -16.70 -17.07
C ASN A 82 -0.26 -15.79 -17.62
N GLY A 83 -1.15 -15.30 -16.75
CA GLY A 83 -2.22 -14.36 -17.06
C GLY A 83 -1.92 -12.92 -16.64
N PHE A 84 -0.67 -12.62 -16.25
CA PHE A 84 -0.22 -11.33 -15.71
C PHE A 84 -0.85 -11.00 -14.35
N GLU A 85 -1.44 -11.98 -13.70
CA GLU A 85 -2.06 -11.83 -12.39
C GLU A 85 -1.05 -11.41 -11.31
N ASP A 86 -1.55 -10.64 -10.35
CA ASP A 86 -0.84 -10.19 -9.16
C ASP A 86 -1.68 -10.59 -7.93
N VAL A 87 -1.10 -11.44 -7.10
CA VAL A 87 -1.74 -11.87 -5.84
C VAL A 87 -0.84 -11.46 -4.70
N SER A 88 -1.38 -10.74 -3.73
CA SER A 88 -0.67 -10.38 -2.51
C SER A 88 -1.44 -10.79 -1.28
N LEU A 89 -0.72 -11.30 -0.29
CA LEU A 89 -1.22 -11.63 1.03
C LEU A 89 -0.40 -10.87 2.05
N PHE A 90 -1.07 -10.10 2.87
CA PHE A 90 -0.48 -9.42 4.00
C PHE A 90 -1.14 -9.89 5.29
N TRP A 91 -0.33 -10.27 6.26
CA TRP A 91 -0.76 -10.56 7.62
C TRP A 91 0.08 -9.76 8.60
N GLN A 92 -0.58 -9.22 9.62
CA GLN A 92 0.08 -8.45 10.66
C GLN A 92 -0.60 -8.72 12.01
N ARG A 93 0.21 -8.85 13.04
CA ARG A 93 -0.23 -8.81 14.44
C ARG A 93 0.54 -7.73 15.18
N ASN A 94 -0.20 -6.77 15.73
CA ASN A 94 0.36 -5.65 16.46
C ASN A 94 0.61 -6.00 17.95
N PRO A 95 1.50 -5.24 18.64
CA PRO A 95 1.65 -5.35 20.11
C PRO A 95 0.33 -5.18 20.86
N ASP A 96 -0.56 -4.30 20.41
CA ASP A 96 -1.91 -4.06 20.98
C ASP A 96 -2.92 -5.16 20.62
N ARG A 97 -2.44 -6.35 20.23
CA ARG A 97 -3.19 -7.55 19.87
C ARG A 97 -4.14 -7.40 18.66
N GLY A 98 -4.09 -6.28 17.96
CA GLY A 98 -4.77 -6.13 16.69
C GLY A 98 -4.17 -7.05 15.64
N GLN A 99 -5.03 -7.75 14.87
CA GLN A 99 -4.60 -8.59 13.75
C GLN A 99 -5.23 -8.07 12.47
N THR A 100 -4.44 -8.05 11.41
CA THR A 100 -4.90 -7.72 10.06
C THR A 100 -4.53 -8.85 9.12
N PHE A 101 -5.47 -9.27 8.31
CA PHE A 101 -5.24 -10.13 7.16
C PHE A 101 -5.77 -9.41 5.93
N ASP A 102 -4.95 -9.24 4.91
CA ASP A 102 -5.32 -8.61 3.64
C ASP A 102 -4.91 -9.52 2.49
N LEU A 103 -5.87 -9.91 1.67
CA LEU A 103 -5.64 -10.70 0.46
C LEU A 103 -6.13 -9.88 -0.72
N LYS A 104 -5.24 -9.59 -1.66
CA LYS A 104 -5.56 -8.90 -2.90
C LYS A 104 -5.19 -9.77 -4.09
N ALA A 105 -6.10 -9.90 -5.04
CA ALA A 105 -5.88 -10.56 -6.32
C ALA A 105 -6.29 -9.62 -7.46
N SER A 106 -5.49 -9.56 -8.51
CA SER A 106 -5.74 -8.73 -9.68
C SER A 106 -5.37 -9.47 -10.96
N ILE A 107 -6.26 -9.42 -11.94
CA ILE A 107 -6.03 -9.93 -13.30
C ILE A 107 -6.13 -8.74 -14.26
N PRO A 108 -5.00 -8.28 -14.83
CA PRO A 108 -4.95 -6.98 -15.50
C PRO A 108 -5.50 -6.96 -16.93
N TYR A 109 -5.63 -8.12 -17.60
CA TYR A 109 -5.96 -8.19 -19.03
C TYR A 109 -7.00 -9.28 -19.30
N LEU A 110 -8.26 -9.02 -18.93
CA LEU A 110 -9.36 -9.93 -19.23
C LEU A 110 -9.59 -10.01 -20.75
N PHE A 111 -9.73 -11.22 -21.25
CA PHE A 111 -10.03 -11.46 -22.68
C PHE A 111 -9.09 -10.74 -23.65
N GLN A 112 -7.79 -10.59 -23.28
CA GLN A 112 -6.77 -9.86 -24.05
C GLN A 112 -7.11 -8.38 -24.30
N SER A 113 -7.94 -7.79 -23.45
CA SER A 113 -8.35 -6.39 -23.50
C SER A 113 -7.52 -5.52 -22.54
N ASN A 114 -7.79 -4.22 -22.50
CA ASN A 114 -7.23 -3.31 -21.48
C ASN A 114 -8.07 -3.29 -20.18
N ILE A 115 -9.05 -4.18 -20.05
CA ILE A 115 -9.89 -4.30 -18.86
C ILE A 115 -9.26 -5.32 -17.92
N GLY A 116 -9.20 -4.99 -16.64
CA GLY A 116 -8.81 -5.89 -15.59
C GLY A 116 -9.88 -5.99 -14.51
N MET A 117 -9.73 -6.99 -13.65
CA MET A 117 -10.52 -7.15 -12.44
C MET A 117 -9.60 -7.26 -11.22
N GLU A 118 -10.12 -6.83 -10.09
CA GLU A 118 -9.45 -6.99 -8.81
C GLU A 118 -10.45 -7.39 -7.72
N MET A 119 -9.94 -8.09 -6.73
CA MET A 119 -10.66 -8.46 -5.53
C MET A 119 -9.75 -8.23 -4.34
N GLN A 120 -10.26 -7.58 -3.31
CA GLN A 120 -9.56 -7.45 -2.04
C GLN A 120 -10.45 -7.95 -0.92
N LEU A 121 -9.89 -8.77 -0.05
CA LEU A 121 -10.47 -9.21 1.22
C LEU A 121 -9.58 -8.68 2.34
N ASN A 122 -10.13 -7.86 3.21
CA ASN A 122 -9.45 -7.39 4.42
C ASN A 122 -10.21 -7.85 5.65
N VAL A 123 -9.52 -8.47 6.58
CA VAL A 123 -10.05 -8.87 7.88
C VAL A 123 -9.21 -8.19 8.96
N PHE A 124 -9.84 -7.38 9.77
CA PHE A 124 -9.24 -6.79 10.95
C PHE A 124 -9.94 -7.30 12.21
N ARG A 125 -9.17 -7.74 13.19
CA ARG A 125 -9.67 -8.14 14.49
C ARG A 125 -8.87 -7.43 15.59
N GLN A 126 -9.59 -6.75 16.47
CA GLN A 126 -9.00 -6.11 17.65
C GLN A 126 -9.17 -7.02 18.87
N ASP A 127 -8.17 -7.87 19.15
CA ASP A 127 -8.18 -8.85 20.24
C ASP A 127 -9.51 -9.63 20.31
N SER A 128 -10.20 -9.56 21.46
CA SER A 128 -11.55 -10.12 21.68
C SER A 128 -12.67 -9.08 21.58
N THR A 129 -12.39 -7.82 21.21
CA THR A 129 -13.37 -6.74 21.29
C THR A 129 -14.27 -6.65 20.05
N PHE A 130 -13.73 -6.64 18.85
CA PHE A 130 -14.49 -6.59 17.60
C PHE A 130 -13.69 -7.13 16.40
N ALA A 131 -14.41 -7.41 15.32
CA ALA A 131 -13.83 -7.81 14.04
C ALA A 131 -14.54 -7.12 12.88
N ASN A 132 -13.76 -6.67 11.88
CA ASN A 132 -14.24 -6.10 10.64
C ASN A 132 -13.82 -7.00 9.47
N VAL A 133 -14.75 -7.28 8.58
CA VAL A 133 -14.49 -7.98 7.31
C VAL A 133 -14.90 -7.06 6.17
N LYS A 134 -13.95 -6.76 5.27
CA LYS A 134 -14.16 -5.91 4.10
C LYS A 134 -13.88 -6.68 2.83
N ILE A 135 -14.77 -6.54 1.84
CA ILE A 135 -14.61 -7.13 0.51
C ILE A 135 -14.77 -6.03 -0.54
N HIS A 136 -13.80 -5.90 -1.41
CA HIS A 136 -13.79 -4.89 -2.47
C HIS A 136 -13.57 -5.54 -3.85
N PRO A 137 -14.66 -6.02 -4.51
CA PRO A 137 -14.58 -6.42 -5.91
C PRO A 137 -14.48 -5.17 -6.80
N GLY A 138 -13.67 -5.24 -7.85
CA GLY A 138 -13.49 -4.11 -8.75
C GLY A 138 -13.18 -4.51 -10.18
N ILE A 139 -13.45 -3.57 -11.08
CA ILE A 139 -13.09 -3.64 -12.50
C ILE A 139 -12.33 -2.35 -12.82
N PHE A 140 -11.26 -2.46 -13.60
CA PHE A 140 -10.46 -1.32 -14.00
C PHE A 140 -10.06 -1.37 -15.46
N TYR A 141 -9.73 -0.20 -15.99
CA TYR A 141 -9.27 0.00 -17.36
C TYR A 141 -7.86 0.59 -17.38
N HIS A 142 -6.97 -0.01 -18.16
CA HIS A 142 -5.64 0.52 -18.44
C HIS A 142 -5.73 1.63 -19.49
N MET A 143 -5.71 2.88 -19.06
CA MET A 143 -5.62 4.04 -19.95
C MET A 143 -4.25 4.09 -20.67
N SER A 144 -3.22 3.67 -19.96
CA SER A 144 -1.86 3.50 -20.47
C SER A 144 -1.10 2.46 -19.65
N SER A 145 0.18 2.22 -19.97
CA SER A 145 1.05 1.35 -19.17
C SER A 145 1.32 1.88 -17.76
N LYS A 146 1.00 3.15 -17.48
CA LYS A 146 1.25 3.83 -16.20
C LYS A 146 -0.02 4.27 -15.49
N GLN A 147 -1.17 4.23 -16.15
CA GLN A 147 -2.43 4.81 -15.66
C GLN A 147 -3.56 3.81 -15.69
N ARG A 148 -4.26 3.72 -14.57
CA ARG A 148 -5.45 2.88 -14.42
C ARG A 148 -6.57 3.69 -13.77
N ILE A 149 -7.80 3.44 -14.21
CA ILE A 149 -9.02 3.93 -13.58
C ILE A 149 -9.94 2.75 -13.33
N GLY A 150 -10.63 2.74 -12.22
CA GLY A 150 -11.52 1.62 -11.88
C GLY A 150 -12.70 2.03 -11.04
N ILE A 151 -13.65 1.09 -11.01
CA ILE A 151 -14.85 1.11 -10.19
C ILE A 151 -14.73 -0.07 -9.22
N ARG A 152 -15.12 0.13 -7.97
CA ARG A 152 -15.16 -0.94 -6.98
C ARG A 152 -16.46 -0.96 -6.19
N GLY A 153 -16.90 -2.15 -5.79
CA GLY A 153 -17.87 -2.34 -4.73
C GLY A 153 -17.18 -2.27 -3.37
N ASN A 154 -17.88 -1.79 -2.39
CA ASN A 154 -17.45 -1.80 -0.99
C ASN A 154 -18.48 -2.56 -0.18
N PHE A 155 -18.04 -3.62 0.51
CA PHE A 155 -18.88 -4.42 1.41
C PHE A 155 -18.10 -4.63 2.70
N GLU A 156 -18.65 -4.19 3.81
CA GLU A 156 -18.03 -4.30 5.12
C GLU A 156 -19.06 -4.78 6.14
N ILE A 157 -18.64 -5.73 6.98
CA ILE A 157 -19.41 -6.18 8.14
C ILE A 157 -18.49 -6.02 9.34
N SER A 158 -19.01 -5.42 10.39
CA SER A 158 -18.33 -5.30 11.67
C SER A 158 -19.16 -5.96 12.77
N SER A 159 -18.50 -6.77 13.57
CA SER A 159 -19.14 -7.49 14.69
C SER A 159 -18.39 -7.22 15.98
N VAL A 160 -19.11 -6.78 17.00
CA VAL A 160 -18.63 -6.67 18.38
C VAL A 160 -18.59 -8.08 18.97
N LEU A 161 -17.44 -8.44 19.54
CA LEU A 161 -17.20 -9.77 20.12
C LEU A 161 -17.31 -9.78 21.65
N ASP A 162 -17.20 -8.61 22.26
CA ASP A 162 -17.32 -8.40 23.70
C ASP A 162 -18.42 -7.35 23.96
N GLU A 163 -19.56 -7.79 24.45
CA GLU A 163 -20.72 -6.92 24.70
C GLU A 163 -20.46 -5.81 25.74
N MET A 164 -19.42 -5.96 26.57
CA MET A 164 -19.00 -4.90 27.50
C MET A 164 -18.19 -3.79 26.81
N TYR A 165 -17.76 -4.00 25.58
CA TYR A 165 -16.99 -3.01 24.83
C TYR A 165 -17.90 -2.04 24.07
N THR A 166 -18.44 -1.05 24.76
CA THR A 166 -19.44 -0.09 24.26
C THR A 166 -18.90 0.94 23.27
N SER A 167 -17.58 0.99 23.02
CA SER A 167 -16.96 1.94 22.06
C SER A 167 -17.05 1.49 20.60
N ALA A 168 -17.44 0.24 20.35
CA ALA A 168 -17.68 -0.33 19.03
C ALA A 168 -19.17 -0.62 18.85
N ARG A 169 -19.63 -0.65 17.58
CA ARG A 169 -21.02 -0.97 17.20
C ARG A 169 -21.00 -2.03 16.11
N ASP A 170 -22.01 -2.89 16.12
CA ASP A 170 -22.30 -3.79 15.01
C ASP A 170 -22.86 -2.99 13.83
N PHE A 171 -22.33 -3.21 12.65
CA PHE A 171 -22.83 -2.56 11.44
C PHE A 171 -22.56 -3.38 10.19
N SER A 172 -23.38 -3.14 9.18
CA SER A 172 -23.12 -3.52 7.80
C SER A 172 -23.00 -2.26 6.93
N ARG A 173 -22.04 -2.28 6.01
CA ARG A 173 -21.77 -1.15 5.10
C ARG A 173 -21.66 -1.67 3.68
N SER A 174 -22.31 -0.99 2.75
CA SER A 174 -22.18 -1.26 1.33
C SER A 174 -22.03 0.04 0.55
N GLY A 175 -21.42 -0.03 -0.63
CA GLY A 175 -21.24 1.16 -1.44
C GLY A 175 -20.52 0.89 -2.75
N ILE A 176 -20.30 1.98 -3.47
CA ILE A 176 -19.59 2.00 -4.74
C ILE A 176 -18.54 3.10 -4.73
N GLY A 177 -17.39 2.82 -5.32
CA GLY A 177 -16.30 3.78 -5.40
C GLY A 177 -15.65 3.82 -6.77
N LEU A 178 -15.01 4.94 -7.01
CA LEU A 178 -14.14 5.18 -8.15
C LEU A 178 -12.72 5.37 -7.66
N TRP A 179 -11.75 4.90 -8.44
CA TRP A 179 -10.35 5.14 -8.14
C TRP A 179 -9.53 5.39 -9.41
N TYR A 180 -8.46 6.16 -9.25
CA TYR A 180 -7.45 6.41 -10.26
C TYR A 180 -6.08 6.14 -9.68
N GLU A 181 -5.21 5.49 -10.46
CA GLU A 181 -3.82 5.24 -10.11
C GLU A 181 -2.90 5.61 -11.27
N PHE A 182 -1.84 6.36 -10.95
CA PHE A 182 -0.68 6.60 -11.81
C PHE A 182 0.54 5.99 -11.14
N GLN A 183 1.28 5.15 -11.86
CA GLN A 183 2.53 4.57 -11.36
C GLN A 183 3.58 4.58 -12.45
N GLN A 184 4.66 5.30 -12.20
CA GLN A 184 5.85 5.31 -13.05
C GLN A 184 6.93 4.44 -12.44
N PRO A 185 7.43 3.41 -13.17
CA PRO A 185 8.57 2.61 -12.73
C PRO A 185 9.82 3.47 -12.59
N THR A 186 10.81 2.95 -11.86
CA THR A 186 12.14 3.54 -11.71
C THR A 186 13.21 2.61 -12.26
N ASP A 187 14.32 3.18 -12.71
CA ASP A 187 15.52 2.42 -13.12
C ASP A 187 16.42 2.04 -11.92
N ILE A 188 16.08 2.51 -10.72
CA ILE A 188 16.85 2.26 -9.50
C ILE A 188 16.23 1.07 -8.77
N GLU A 189 16.93 -0.07 -8.74
CA GLU A 189 16.42 -1.30 -8.12
C GLU A 189 16.06 -1.16 -6.63
N LEU A 190 16.71 -0.23 -5.92
CA LEU A 190 16.46 0.08 -4.51
C LEU A 190 15.11 0.78 -4.26
N PHE A 191 14.50 1.37 -5.30
CA PHE A 191 13.23 2.08 -5.19
C PHE A 191 12.12 1.25 -5.84
N LEU A 192 10.89 1.37 -5.34
CA LEU A 192 9.75 0.65 -5.87
C LEU A 192 9.21 1.30 -7.16
N TYR A 193 9.23 2.63 -7.22
CA TYR A 193 8.74 3.45 -8.33
C TYR A 193 9.40 4.84 -8.30
N ASP A 194 9.35 5.54 -9.41
CA ASP A 194 9.74 6.95 -9.50
C ASP A 194 8.61 7.85 -8.98
N THR A 195 7.39 7.60 -9.45
CA THR A 195 6.21 8.35 -9.05
C THR A 195 5.03 7.39 -8.87
N LYS A 196 4.28 7.55 -7.77
CA LYS A 196 3.01 6.88 -7.56
C LYS A 196 1.98 7.87 -7.04
N ILE A 197 0.81 7.88 -7.65
CA ILE A 197 -0.35 8.68 -7.23
C ILE A 197 -1.54 7.74 -7.20
N ARG A 198 -2.34 7.79 -6.13
CA ARG A 198 -3.60 7.07 -6.02
C ARG A 198 -4.64 7.98 -5.40
N VAL A 199 -5.81 8.02 -6.02
CA VAL A 199 -6.98 8.77 -5.53
C VAL A 199 -8.19 7.87 -5.59
N GLU A 200 -8.99 7.86 -4.55
CA GLU A 200 -10.19 7.05 -4.40
C GLU A 200 -11.31 7.90 -3.79
N GLY A 201 -12.52 7.63 -4.21
CA GLY A 201 -13.73 8.23 -3.64
C GLY A 201 -14.86 7.23 -3.62
N ASP A 202 -15.52 7.06 -2.47
CA ASP A 202 -16.56 6.07 -2.26
C ASP A 202 -17.82 6.72 -1.67
N PHE A 203 -18.98 6.34 -2.20
CA PHE A 203 -20.28 6.58 -1.60
C PHE A 203 -20.74 5.32 -0.89
N LEU A 204 -21.02 5.45 0.39
CA LEU A 204 -21.26 4.34 1.30
C LEU A 204 -22.61 4.51 1.98
N LYS A 205 -23.27 3.40 2.25
CA LYS A 205 -24.44 3.31 3.11
C LYS A 205 -24.14 2.34 4.24
N THR A 206 -24.22 2.81 5.47
CA THR A 206 -24.01 2.02 6.69
C THR A 206 -25.33 1.84 7.39
N THR A 207 -25.62 0.61 7.81
CA THR A 207 -26.78 0.24 8.65
C THR A 207 -26.23 -0.29 9.95
N TYR A 208 -26.68 0.27 11.06
CA TYR A 208 -26.33 -0.15 12.41
C TYR A 208 -27.38 -1.13 12.94
N ASP A 209 -26.95 -2.17 13.63
CA ASP A 209 -27.84 -3.24 14.07
C ASP A 209 -28.67 -2.86 15.31
N ASP A 210 -28.16 -1.92 16.11
CA ASP A 210 -28.78 -1.48 17.38
C ASP A 210 -30.08 -0.66 17.19
N ASP A 211 -30.17 0.12 16.12
CA ASP A 211 -31.35 0.98 15.85
C ASP A 211 -31.90 0.79 14.42
N LEU A 212 -31.29 -0.09 13.62
CA LEU A 212 -31.61 -0.34 12.20
C LEU A 212 -31.56 0.95 11.34
N SER A 213 -30.95 2.01 11.85
CA SER A 213 -30.80 3.24 11.11
C SER A 213 -29.80 3.07 9.97
N SER A 214 -30.06 3.74 8.86
CA SER A 214 -29.17 3.75 7.70
C SER A 214 -28.64 5.14 7.47
N VAL A 215 -27.34 5.26 7.37
CA VAL A 215 -26.63 6.53 7.19
C VAL A 215 -25.83 6.51 5.90
N SER A 216 -25.97 7.57 5.08
CA SER A 216 -25.16 7.75 3.89
C SER A 216 -23.86 8.47 4.27
N MET A 217 -22.74 7.95 3.79
CA MET A 217 -21.40 8.45 4.09
C MET A 217 -20.62 8.67 2.80
N PHE A 218 -19.62 9.51 2.88
CA PHE A 218 -18.63 9.69 1.83
C PHE A 218 -17.24 9.43 2.38
N GLN A 219 -16.46 8.67 1.63
CA GLN A 219 -15.07 8.38 1.97
C GLN A 219 -14.17 8.79 0.82
N TYR A 220 -12.98 9.34 1.12
CA TYR A 220 -11.93 9.46 0.14
C TYR A 220 -10.58 8.97 0.70
N PHE A 221 -9.70 8.60 -0.21
CA PHE A 221 -8.29 8.35 0.03
C PHE A 221 -7.48 8.98 -1.09
N ALA A 222 -6.38 9.65 -0.74
CA ALA A 222 -5.45 10.23 -1.70
C ALA A 222 -4.01 10.01 -1.21
N SER A 223 -3.15 9.53 -2.08
CA SER A 223 -1.71 9.41 -1.81
C SER A 223 -0.89 9.82 -3.03
N ALA A 224 0.22 10.46 -2.78
CA ALA A 224 1.20 10.81 -3.79
C ALA A 224 2.61 10.61 -3.24
N GLU A 225 3.45 9.99 -4.05
CA GLU A 225 4.87 9.79 -3.72
C GLU A 225 5.72 9.99 -4.97
N LYS A 226 6.83 10.72 -4.83
CA LYS A 226 7.77 10.97 -5.91
C LYS A 226 9.22 10.98 -5.42
N ASN A 227 10.08 10.33 -6.20
CA ASN A 227 11.52 10.35 -6.04
C ASN A 227 12.14 11.37 -7.01
N PHE A 228 12.68 12.46 -6.48
CA PHE A 228 13.41 13.45 -7.25
C PHE A 228 14.90 13.14 -7.23
N ARG A 229 15.51 12.96 -8.39
CA ARG A 229 16.97 12.90 -8.49
C ARG A 229 17.53 14.31 -8.42
N LEU A 230 18.32 14.59 -7.38
CA LEU A 230 18.95 15.93 -7.20
C LEU A 230 20.23 16.03 -8.03
N ARG A 231 21.27 15.31 -7.64
CA ARG A 231 22.56 15.25 -8.34
C ARG A 231 23.29 13.94 -7.97
N GLY A 232 23.84 13.26 -8.98
CA GLY A 232 24.61 12.04 -8.74
C GLY A 232 23.78 11.00 -7.97
N ASN A 233 24.24 10.65 -6.80
CA ASN A 233 23.63 9.64 -5.91
C ASN A 233 22.65 10.21 -4.87
N HIS A 234 22.28 11.48 -4.99
CA HIS A 234 21.41 12.18 -4.05
C HIS A 234 19.98 12.23 -4.57
N PHE A 235 19.04 11.84 -3.75
CA PHE A 235 17.61 11.81 -4.06
C PHE A 235 16.81 12.45 -2.94
N LEU A 236 15.67 13.01 -3.29
CA LEU A 236 14.66 13.50 -2.38
C LEU A 236 13.36 12.75 -2.69
N ASN A 237 12.88 11.96 -1.72
CA ASN A 237 11.56 11.38 -1.78
C ASN A 237 10.57 12.29 -1.04
N ILE A 238 9.45 12.59 -1.68
CA ILE A 238 8.33 13.31 -1.07
C ILE A 238 7.12 12.40 -1.12
N LYS A 239 6.50 12.19 0.03
CA LYS A 239 5.27 11.41 0.18
C LYS A 239 4.23 12.26 0.90
N ALA A 240 2.99 12.22 0.43
CA ALA A 240 1.82 12.78 1.09
C ALA A 240 0.67 11.78 1.02
N GLU A 241 -0.14 11.72 2.09
CA GLU A 241 -1.30 10.84 2.16
C GLU A 241 -2.40 11.51 3.00
N SER A 242 -3.64 11.34 2.57
CA SER A 242 -4.82 11.82 3.29
C SER A 242 -5.99 10.88 3.07
N ALA A 243 -6.81 10.70 4.10
CA ALA A 243 -8.09 10.01 4.00
C ALA A 243 -9.12 10.62 4.93
N MET A 244 -10.38 10.48 4.57
CA MET A 244 -11.53 10.94 5.37
C MET A 244 -12.69 9.96 5.22
N LEU A 245 -13.34 9.67 6.32
CA LEU A 245 -14.68 9.11 6.37
C LEU A 245 -15.61 10.18 6.95
N ASN A 246 -16.41 10.78 6.08
CA ASN A 246 -17.39 11.78 6.46
C ASN A 246 -18.75 11.14 6.70
N SER A 247 -19.26 11.28 7.91
CA SER A 247 -20.53 10.72 8.36
C SER A 247 -21.36 11.80 9.07
N PRO A 248 -22.67 11.88 8.83
CA PRO A 248 -23.56 12.73 9.63
C PRO A 248 -23.86 12.15 11.02
N ALA A 249 -23.55 10.87 11.26
CA ALA A 249 -23.68 10.20 12.56
C ALA A 249 -22.31 10.06 13.22
N ASP A 250 -22.31 9.91 14.54
CA ASP A 250 -21.09 9.62 15.29
C ASP A 250 -20.50 8.28 14.88
N LEU A 251 -19.19 8.28 14.67
CA LEU A 251 -18.44 7.10 14.28
C LEU A 251 -17.91 6.36 15.52
N SER A 252 -18.09 5.07 15.53
CA SER A 252 -17.54 4.18 16.56
C SER A 252 -16.07 3.81 16.27
N VAL A 253 -15.36 3.33 17.28
CA VAL A 253 -13.91 3.03 17.20
C VAL A 253 -13.56 2.03 16.08
N ASN A 254 -14.45 1.09 15.78
CA ASN A 254 -14.26 0.08 14.74
C ASN A 254 -14.49 0.61 13.30
N GLU A 255 -14.97 1.85 13.14
CA GLU A 255 -15.12 2.54 11.85
C GLU A 255 -13.93 3.42 11.49
N LEU A 256 -13.11 3.79 12.49
CA LEU A 256 -12.03 4.76 12.33
C LEU A 256 -10.82 4.16 11.57
N TYR A 257 -10.14 5.02 10.80
CA TYR A 257 -8.82 4.70 10.27
C TYR A 257 -7.82 4.48 11.41
N ARG A 258 -6.86 3.63 11.13
CA ARG A 258 -5.75 3.33 12.05
C ARG A 258 -4.44 3.62 11.35
N ILE A 259 -3.77 4.68 11.79
CA ILE A 259 -2.49 5.13 11.26
C ILE A 259 -1.39 5.05 12.32
N GLY A 260 -0.17 5.30 11.91
CA GLY A 260 1.04 5.13 12.70
C GLY A 260 1.84 3.91 12.25
N GLY A 261 3.14 3.94 12.47
CA GLY A 261 4.05 2.85 12.14
C GLY A 261 4.83 3.05 10.84
N TRP A 262 5.52 2.00 10.43
CA TRP A 262 6.47 2.01 9.31
C TRP A 262 5.90 2.54 7.99
N ASN A 263 4.69 2.13 7.64
CA ASN A 263 4.10 2.41 6.33
C ASN A 263 3.32 3.74 6.26
N SER A 264 3.09 4.41 7.38
CA SER A 264 2.32 5.66 7.47
C SER A 264 3.08 6.75 8.20
N LEU A 265 2.62 7.20 9.35
CA LEU A 265 3.30 8.19 10.19
C LEU A 265 4.33 7.48 11.07
N ARG A 266 5.59 7.53 10.67
CA ARG A 266 6.71 6.83 11.34
C ARG A 266 7.01 7.45 12.71
N GLY A 267 7.59 6.69 13.62
CA GLY A 267 7.88 7.13 14.99
C GLY A 267 6.75 6.95 15.98
N PHE A 268 5.58 6.51 15.53
CA PHE A 268 4.43 6.09 16.34
C PHE A 268 4.30 4.57 16.34
N ASN A 269 3.58 4.02 17.30
CA ASN A 269 3.26 2.59 17.30
C ASN A 269 2.41 2.25 16.07
N GLU A 270 2.56 1.03 15.60
CA GLU A 270 1.83 0.54 14.43
C GLU A 270 0.33 0.60 14.69
N LYS A 271 -0.42 1.31 13.80
CA LYS A 271 -1.88 1.47 13.84
C LYS A 271 -2.45 2.01 15.16
N SER A 272 -1.69 2.80 15.91
CA SER A 272 -2.09 3.31 17.23
C SER A 272 -2.90 4.59 17.22
N LEU A 273 -2.89 5.33 16.12
CA LEU A 273 -3.60 6.60 16.00
C LEU A 273 -4.92 6.38 15.27
N LEU A 274 -6.03 6.72 15.92
CA LEU A 274 -7.39 6.56 15.41
C LEU A 274 -7.92 7.87 14.85
N ALA A 275 -8.49 7.84 13.65
CA ALA A 275 -8.95 9.05 12.97
C ALA A 275 -10.13 8.77 12.03
N ASN A 276 -11.08 9.71 11.94
CA ASN A 276 -12.02 9.77 10.83
C ASN A 276 -11.51 10.63 9.67
N PHE A 277 -10.56 11.52 9.93
CA PHE A 277 -9.77 12.26 8.96
C PHE A 277 -8.30 12.25 9.38
N TYR A 278 -7.41 12.06 8.44
CA TYR A 278 -5.99 12.31 8.62
C TYR A 278 -5.35 12.86 7.34
N ALA A 279 -4.30 13.63 7.53
CA ALA A 279 -3.41 14.04 6.46
C ALA A 279 -1.98 14.11 6.98
N TYR A 280 -1.03 13.57 6.23
CA TYR A 280 0.39 13.75 6.53
C TYR A 280 1.21 13.91 5.25
N ALA A 281 2.32 14.61 5.37
CA ALA A 281 3.34 14.72 4.35
C ALA A 281 4.71 14.51 4.95
N GLY A 282 5.64 13.99 4.16
CA GLY A 282 7.01 13.76 4.56
C GLY A 282 7.99 13.98 3.43
N ALA A 283 9.18 14.39 3.81
CA ALA A 283 10.34 14.48 2.94
C ALA A 283 11.43 13.55 3.47
N GLU A 284 12.07 12.81 2.57
CA GLU A 284 13.11 11.86 2.89
C GLU A 284 14.28 12.07 1.92
N TYR A 285 15.40 12.50 2.46
CA TYR A 285 16.64 12.60 1.72
C TYR A 285 17.30 11.22 1.70
N ARG A 286 17.65 10.73 0.50
CA ARG A 286 18.29 9.43 0.25
C ARG A 286 19.65 9.63 -0.39
N TYR A 287 20.67 9.03 0.17
CA TYR A 287 21.99 8.97 -0.39
C TYR A 287 22.36 7.54 -0.79
N LEU A 288 22.47 7.29 -2.09
CA LEU A 288 22.91 6.00 -2.61
C LEU A 288 24.42 5.84 -2.41
N VAL A 289 24.80 4.95 -1.51
CA VAL A 289 26.20 4.60 -1.31
C VAL A 289 26.73 3.87 -2.55
N ASN A 290 25.92 2.98 -3.09
CA ASN A 290 26.15 2.23 -4.32
C ASN A 290 24.81 1.72 -4.89
N GLN A 291 24.84 0.82 -5.87
CA GLN A 291 23.64 0.22 -6.47
C GLN A 291 22.89 -0.74 -5.51
N GLN A 292 23.45 -1.07 -4.36
CA GLN A 292 22.91 -2.04 -3.42
C GLN A 292 22.56 -1.44 -2.06
N ALA A 293 22.92 -0.19 -1.78
CA ALA A 293 22.69 0.40 -0.46
C ALA A 293 22.44 1.91 -0.51
N PHE A 294 21.59 2.38 0.39
CA PHE A 294 21.38 3.80 0.63
C PHE A 294 21.12 4.10 2.09
N PHE A 295 21.51 5.32 2.50
CA PHE A 295 21.08 5.94 3.74
C PHE A 295 19.91 6.89 3.48
N ASP A 296 19.03 7.01 4.44
CA ASP A 296 17.96 7.99 4.43
C ASP A 296 17.86 8.76 5.74
N VAL A 297 17.43 10.01 5.62
CA VAL A 297 16.99 10.86 6.75
C VAL A 297 15.66 11.45 6.37
N PHE A 298 14.69 11.40 7.26
CA PHE A 298 13.35 11.87 6.94
C PHE A 298 12.75 12.75 8.04
N ALA A 299 11.81 13.57 7.60
CA ALA A 299 10.89 14.31 8.45
C ALA A 299 9.47 14.14 7.93
N GLN A 300 8.51 13.97 8.83
CA GLN A 300 7.09 13.92 8.50
C GLN A 300 6.32 14.88 9.41
N TYR A 301 5.24 15.42 8.88
CA TYR A 301 4.28 16.23 9.61
C TYR A 301 2.87 15.82 9.23
N GLY A 302 1.97 15.77 10.21
CA GLY A 302 0.61 15.36 9.96
C GLY A 302 -0.37 15.89 10.99
N THR A 303 -1.64 15.75 10.66
CA THR A 303 -2.79 16.06 11.53
C THR A 303 -3.81 14.94 11.40
N LEU A 304 -4.62 14.79 12.41
CA LEU A 304 -5.79 13.92 12.38
C LEU A 304 -6.98 14.57 13.07
N GLN A 305 -8.17 14.09 12.73
CA GLN A 305 -9.41 14.39 13.44
C GLN A 305 -10.01 13.06 13.92
N ASN A 306 -10.55 13.12 15.12
CA ASN A 306 -11.32 12.02 15.69
C ASN A 306 -12.49 12.62 16.43
N ALA A 307 -13.71 12.19 16.13
CA ALA A 307 -14.93 12.71 16.74
C ALA A 307 -14.94 12.70 18.28
N SER A 308 -14.13 11.80 18.87
CA SER A 308 -13.96 11.70 20.32
C SER A 308 -12.92 12.67 20.90
N ILE A 309 -12.23 13.46 20.06
CA ILE A 309 -11.16 14.39 20.48
C ILE A 309 -11.56 15.79 20.07
N THR A 310 -11.64 16.68 21.06
CA THR A 310 -12.08 18.09 20.88
C THR A 310 -11.02 18.97 20.18
N ILE A 311 -9.77 18.52 20.08
CA ILE A 311 -8.64 19.26 19.49
C ILE A 311 -8.02 18.39 18.39
N ASP A 312 -7.82 18.98 17.22
CA ASP A 312 -7.13 18.32 16.10
C ASP A 312 -5.63 18.22 16.40
N PRO A 313 -5.12 17.07 16.83
CA PRO A 313 -3.72 16.95 17.18
C PRO A 313 -2.86 16.99 15.91
N LYS A 314 -1.76 17.70 16.03
CA LYS A 314 -0.72 17.78 15.00
C LYS A 314 0.49 16.98 15.47
N PHE A 315 1.13 16.29 14.55
CA PHE A 315 2.24 15.39 14.84
C PHE A 315 3.44 15.72 13.96
N TYR A 316 4.61 15.51 14.48
CA TYR A 316 5.82 15.48 13.67
C TYR A 316 6.64 14.25 14.01
N SER A 317 7.38 13.74 13.07
CA SER A 317 8.34 12.67 13.29
C SER A 317 9.61 12.90 12.51
N LEU A 318 10.70 12.42 13.08
CA LEU A 318 12.04 12.48 12.50
C LEU A 318 12.66 11.10 12.60
N GLY A 319 13.54 10.79 11.68
CA GLY A 319 14.25 9.53 11.73
C GLY A 319 15.31 9.41 10.65
N PHE A 320 16.03 8.31 10.73
CA PHE A 320 17.02 7.94 9.74
C PHE A 320 17.00 6.43 9.52
N GLY A 321 17.46 5.99 8.36
CA GLY A 321 17.49 4.61 7.99
C GLY A 321 18.72 4.22 7.18
N PHE A 322 18.95 2.91 7.13
CA PHE A 322 19.94 2.30 6.28
C PHE A 322 19.33 1.10 5.58
N ASN A 323 19.44 1.08 4.25
CA ASN A 323 18.83 0.07 3.40
C ASN A 323 19.91 -0.56 2.51
N PHE A 324 19.97 -1.89 2.46
CA PHE A 324 20.97 -2.57 1.65
C PHE A 324 20.50 -3.94 1.18
N PHE A 325 20.93 -4.31 -0.03
CA PHE A 325 20.67 -5.63 -0.60
C PHE A 325 21.60 -6.69 -0.01
N LEU A 326 20.98 -7.78 0.44
CA LEU A 326 21.63 -9.04 0.73
C LEU A 326 21.21 -10.10 -0.31
N PRO A 327 21.89 -11.24 -0.39
CA PRO A 327 21.46 -12.35 -1.25
C PRO A 327 20.02 -12.82 -0.99
N ILE A 328 19.52 -12.63 0.23
CA ILE A 328 18.16 -12.98 0.67
C ILE A 328 17.13 -11.86 0.42
N GLY A 329 17.55 -10.63 0.09
CA GLY A 329 16.65 -9.51 -0.20
C GLY A 329 17.16 -8.15 0.28
N LEU A 330 16.32 -7.12 0.13
CA LEU A 330 16.58 -5.79 0.65
C LEU A 330 16.33 -5.76 2.17
N MET A 331 17.39 -5.52 2.94
CA MET A 331 17.28 -5.28 4.37
C MET A 331 17.16 -3.78 4.65
N SER A 332 16.25 -3.42 5.52
CA SER A 332 16.00 -2.04 5.95
C SER A 332 16.09 -1.96 7.47
N PHE A 333 16.84 -0.99 7.95
CA PHE A 333 16.94 -0.64 9.35
C PHE A 333 16.57 0.83 9.52
N GLN A 334 15.70 1.15 10.45
CA GLN A 334 15.22 2.51 10.66
C GLN A 334 15.06 2.83 12.14
N ILE A 335 15.50 4.01 12.53
CA ILE A 335 15.26 4.61 13.86
C ILE A 335 14.41 5.85 13.65
N SER A 336 13.32 5.96 14.37
CA SER A 336 12.36 7.05 14.24
C SER A 336 11.75 7.42 15.59
N ASN A 337 11.45 8.70 15.74
CA ASN A 337 10.74 9.23 16.91
C ASN A 337 9.66 10.18 16.43
N GLY A 338 8.47 10.04 16.98
CA GLY A 338 7.31 10.85 16.68
C GLY A 338 6.72 11.44 17.96
N THR A 339 6.24 12.67 17.87
CA THR A 339 5.63 13.36 19.00
C THR A 339 4.49 14.27 18.54
N GLN A 340 3.56 14.56 19.43
CA GLN A 340 2.50 15.53 19.20
C GLN A 340 3.06 16.94 19.38
N VAL A 341 2.61 17.89 18.55
CA VAL A 341 3.00 19.30 18.68
C VAL A 341 2.51 19.86 20.03
N GLY A 342 3.43 20.45 20.77
CA GLY A 342 3.18 20.93 22.14
C GLY A 342 3.61 19.95 23.24
N GLU A 343 3.90 18.70 22.90
CA GLU A 343 4.50 17.74 23.82
C GLU A 343 6.03 17.77 23.77
N GLN A 344 6.66 17.33 24.85
CA GLN A 344 8.12 17.24 24.88
C GLN A 344 8.61 16.02 24.10
N PHE A 345 9.62 16.23 23.27
CA PHE A 345 10.34 15.14 22.63
C PHE A 345 11.02 14.26 23.67
N ARG A 346 10.76 12.95 23.63
CA ARG A 346 11.31 11.98 24.59
C ARG A 346 12.03 10.86 23.87
N PHE A 347 13.30 10.67 24.14
CA PHE A 347 14.10 9.60 23.56
C PHE A 347 13.54 8.19 23.85
N LYS A 348 12.85 7.99 24.97
CA LYS A 348 12.24 6.71 25.32
C LYS A 348 11.12 6.26 24.35
N ASP A 349 10.55 7.21 23.61
CA ASP A 349 9.49 6.94 22.63
C ASP A 349 10.04 6.57 21.24
N THR A 350 11.37 6.52 21.11
CA THR A 350 12.07 6.12 19.89
C THR A 350 11.69 4.69 19.48
N LYS A 351 11.36 4.53 18.21
CA LYS A 351 11.03 3.23 17.59
C LYS A 351 12.20 2.77 16.73
N ILE A 352 12.53 1.53 16.87
CA ILE A 352 13.51 0.85 16.03
C ILE A 352 12.76 -0.17 15.19
N HIS A 353 12.89 -0.04 13.88
CA HIS A 353 12.30 -0.96 12.93
C HIS A 353 13.41 -1.62 12.10
N TRP A 354 13.26 -2.89 11.85
CA TRP A 354 14.07 -3.58 10.87
C TRP A 354 13.21 -4.54 10.09
N GLY A 355 13.52 -4.73 8.82
CA GLY A 355 12.74 -5.57 7.94
C GLY A 355 13.59 -6.10 6.80
N ILE A 356 13.10 -7.15 6.16
CA ILE A 356 13.73 -7.74 4.99
C ILE A 356 12.67 -7.99 3.91
N VAL A 357 12.92 -7.51 2.69
CA VAL A 357 12.09 -7.76 1.51
C VAL A 357 12.87 -8.69 0.58
N SER A 358 12.50 -9.95 0.52
CA SER A 358 13.11 -10.95 -0.37
C SER A 358 12.35 -11.03 -1.70
N ARG A 359 13.07 -11.25 -2.80
CA ARG A 359 12.49 -11.52 -4.14
C ARG A 359 12.98 -12.88 -4.65
N PHE A 360 12.05 -13.75 -5.02
CA PHE A 360 12.34 -15.13 -5.44
C PHE A 360 11.55 -15.57 -6.69
#